data_c8e5f711047cf0cc9c3cb7032c036bfc
#
_entry.id   c8e5f711047cf0cc9c3cb7032c036bfc
#
_cell.length_a   1.000
_cell.length_b   1.000
_cell.length_c   1.000
_cell.angle_alpha   90.00
_cell.angle_beta   90.00
_cell.angle_gamma   90.00
#
_symmetry.space_group_name_H-M   'P 1'
#
loop_
_entity.id
_entity.type
_entity.pdbx_description
1 polymer ?
#
loop_
_entity_poly.entity_id
_entity_poly.type
_entity_poly.pdbx_seq_one_letter_code
_entity_poly.pdbx_strand_id
1 'polypeptide(L)'
;MHHRYCTRHLAQNLFDKDHIKDNFKLFELVARQLEVQFFLEQLEKLKTATNNQGRQWLRGLLREREKWSRVYDHGGWRWEFQTSNMAESFNSVLKGIRGMPVNAIVAFSFSRLVAWFNKRHELALQLQSSNQLWPDKPLGHLAKAKDKAHTHEVECFDHATGKYQVTERGGTTSDGESLPSRSYVVILIDFSCTCGRTRQFHFPCSHFVAAARHRNYNFESKIPWELSVDSMVHTWAPRFELYLDEGQWPPYTGPVYIADPSTRWNKRGSRKRSRYDMSMDQISGRTRRGRAQPFVEDPEPINCRRCGRIGHSTRSCSWPLSQVIDICKLFEVSITAIMCLAFWHNLSTCFVT
;
A
#
# COMPACT_ATOMS: atom_id res chain seq x y z
N MET A 1 -7.16 -16.57 -2.02
CA MET A 1 -6.23 -15.42 -2.05
C MET A 1 -5.93 -15.06 -3.49
N HIS A 2 -6.06 -13.78 -3.89
CA HIS A 2 -5.85 -13.35 -5.28
C HIS A 2 -4.45 -12.76 -5.42
N HIS A 3 -3.56 -13.47 -6.10
CA HIS A 3 -2.19 -13.01 -6.32
C HIS A 3 -2.13 -11.87 -7.35
N ARG A 4 -1.42 -10.80 -7.04
CA ARG A 4 -1.21 -9.63 -7.91
C ARG A 4 0.26 -9.23 -7.95
N TYR A 5 0.73 -8.84 -9.12
CA TYR A 5 2.12 -8.40 -9.30
C TYR A 5 2.28 -6.91 -8.95
N CYS A 6 3.41 -6.57 -8.39
CA CYS A 6 3.82 -5.17 -8.22
C CYS A 6 4.15 -4.57 -9.60
N THR A 7 3.41 -3.56 -10.03
CA THR A 7 3.61 -2.93 -11.35
C THR A 7 4.96 -2.25 -11.48
N ARG A 8 5.50 -1.71 -10.37
CA ARG A 8 6.83 -1.09 -10.35
C ARG A 8 7.94 -2.10 -10.61
N HIS A 9 7.87 -3.31 -9.99
CA HIS A 9 8.84 -4.36 -10.25
C HIS A 9 8.72 -4.92 -11.67
N LEU A 10 7.49 -4.98 -12.22
CA LEU A 10 7.32 -5.35 -13.63
C LEU A 10 7.90 -4.31 -14.58
N ALA A 11 7.69 -3.00 -14.30
CA ALA A 11 8.31 -1.92 -15.06
C ALA A 11 9.84 -2.00 -15.02
N GLN A 12 10.40 -2.37 -13.86
CA GLN A 12 11.84 -2.62 -13.72
C GLN A 12 12.30 -3.81 -14.55
N ASN A 13 11.56 -4.93 -14.50
CA ASN A 13 11.89 -6.11 -15.30
C ASN A 13 11.85 -5.82 -16.81
N LEU A 14 10.96 -4.93 -17.26
CA LEU A 14 10.94 -4.46 -18.65
C LEU A 14 12.21 -3.65 -18.95
N PHE A 15 12.55 -2.68 -18.10
CA PHE A 15 13.77 -1.90 -18.26
C PHE A 15 15.03 -2.77 -18.29
N ASP A 16 15.11 -3.82 -17.48
CA ASP A 16 16.25 -4.76 -17.49
C ASP A 16 16.35 -5.57 -18.80
N LYS A 17 15.28 -5.56 -19.62
CA LYS A 17 15.25 -6.21 -20.96
C LYS A 17 15.50 -5.25 -22.11
N ASP A 18 14.98 -4.03 -22.03
CA ASP A 18 15.05 -3.07 -23.13
C ASP A 18 16.02 -1.92 -22.91
N HIS A 19 16.41 -1.67 -21.66
CA HIS A 19 17.29 -0.57 -21.21
C HIS A 19 16.78 0.85 -21.56
N ILE A 20 15.47 1.00 -21.81
CA ILE A 20 14.83 2.26 -22.17
C ILE A 20 14.10 2.85 -20.97
N LYS A 21 14.61 3.97 -20.42
CA LYS A 21 14.08 4.59 -19.20
C LYS A 21 12.63 5.05 -19.32
N ASP A 22 12.24 5.57 -20.46
CA ASP A 22 10.90 6.11 -20.66
C ASP A 22 9.84 5.00 -20.66
N ASN A 23 10.21 3.80 -21.07
CA ASN A 23 9.34 2.63 -21.04
C ASN A 23 8.92 2.22 -19.62
N PHE A 24 9.72 2.55 -18.61
CA PHE A 24 9.34 2.34 -17.20
C PHE A 24 8.06 3.12 -16.86
N LYS A 25 8.02 4.41 -17.13
CA LYS A 25 6.86 5.28 -16.88
C LYS A 25 5.68 4.89 -17.77
N LEU A 26 5.96 4.58 -19.04
CA LEU A 26 4.93 4.17 -19.99
C LEU A 26 4.28 2.84 -19.57
N PHE A 27 5.05 1.88 -19.07
CA PHE A 27 4.50 0.63 -18.51
C PHE A 27 3.59 0.90 -17.30
N GLU A 28 4.04 1.75 -16.36
CA GLU A 28 3.19 2.13 -15.21
C GLU A 28 1.88 2.80 -15.68
N LEU A 29 1.96 3.63 -16.72
CA LEU A 29 0.78 4.27 -17.31
C LEU A 29 -0.18 3.25 -17.91
N VAL A 30 0.33 2.27 -18.67
CA VAL A 30 -0.48 1.14 -19.20
C VAL A 30 -1.17 0.38 -18.06
N ALA A 31 -0.42 0.03 -17.01
CA ALA A 31 -0.96 -0.75 -15.89
C ALA A 31 -2.06 -0.03 -15.11
N ARG A 32 -2.04 1.32 -15.09
CA ARG A 32 -3.00 2.15 -14.35
C ARG A 32 -4.30 2.41 -15.08
N GLN A 33 -4.38 2.11 -16.38
CA GLN A 33 -5.59 2.38 -17.16
C GLN A 33 -6.80 1.61 -16.59
N LEU A 34 -7.95 2.26 -16.58
CA LEU A 34 -9.20 1.72 -16.07
C LEU A 34 -10.16 1.28 -17.18
N GLU A 35 -9.94 1.80 -18.39
CA GLU A 35 -10.73 1.53 -19.57
C GLU A 35 -9.90 0.77 -20.61
N VAL A 36 -10.53 -0.22 -21.28
CA VAL A 36 -9.84 -1.10 -22.23
C VAL A 36 -9.23 -0.32 -23.39
N GLN A 37 -9.95 0.67 -23.91
CA GLN A 37 -9.49 1.48 -25.03
C GLN A 37 -8.17 2.17 -24.71
N PHE A 38 -8.08 2.86 -23.57
CA PHE A 38 -6.85 3.54 -23.17
C PHE A 38 -5.72 2.58 -22.83
N PHE A 39 -6.06 1.43 -22.24
CA PHE A 39 -5.07 0.38 -22.02
C PHE A 39 -4.45 -0.06 -23.35
N LEU A 40 -5.26 -0.33 -24.37
CA LEU A 40 -4.77 -0.75 -25.68
C LEU A 40 -3.94 0.34 -26.38
N GLU A 41 -4.41 1.58 -26.35
CA GLU A 41 -3.68 2.72 -26.92
C GLU A 41 -2.29 2.90 -26.30
N GLN A 42 -2.22 2.88 -24.96
CA GLN A 42 -0.94 3.02 -24.25
C GLN A 42 -0.06 1.79 -24.42
N LEU A 43 -0.65 0.61 -24.50
CA LEU A 43 0.07 -0.63 -24.77
C LEU A 43 0.72 -0.63 -26.16
N GLU A 44 0.03 -0.15 -27.19
CA GLU A 44 0.62 -0.03 -28.54
C GLU A 44 1.78 0.97 -28.57
N LYS A 45 1.65 2.10 -27.88
CA LYS A 45 2.77 3.04 -27.71
C LYS A 45 3.97 2.36 -27.03
N LEU A 46 3.72 1.58 -25.97
CA LEU A 46 4.76 0.85 -25.28
C LEU A 46 5.42 -0.21 -26.18
N LYS A 47 4.64 -0.99 -26.92
CA LYS A 47 5.16 -1.99 -27.86
C LYS A 47 6.02 -1.36 -28.97
N THR A 48 5.62 -0.20 -29.46
CA THR A 48 6.37 0.53 -30.48
C THR A 48 7.70 1.05 -29.94
N ALA A 49 7.69 1.58 -28.71
CA ALA A 49 8.88 2.13 -28.07
C ALA A 49 9.87 1.05 -27.58
N THR A 50 9.41 -0.20 -27.41
CA THR A 50 10.21 -1.28 -26.81
C THR A 50 10.98 -2.07 -27.87
N ASN A 51 12.20 -2.53 -27.56
CA ASN A 51 13.01 -3.37 -28.43
C ASN A 51 12.44 -4.81 -28.54
N ASN A 52 13.06 -5.66 -29.38
CA ASN A 52 12.58 -7.03 -29.63
C ASN A 52 12.54 -7.89 -28.35
N GLN A 53 13.52 -7.74 -27.46
CA GLN A 53 13.64 -8.52 -26.23
C GLN A 53 12.53 -8.12 -25.23
N GLY A 54 12.30 -6.82 -25.07
CA GLY A 54 11.19 -6.32 -24.27
C GLY A 54 9.82 -6.68 -24.85
N ARG A 55 9.64 -6.66 -26.19
CA ARG A 55 8.40 -7.11 -26.84
C ARG A 55 8.10 -8.58 -26.61
N GLN A 56 9.12 -9.43 -26.63
CA GLN A 56 8.96 -10.85 -26.34
C GLN A 56 8.51 -11.06 -24.88
N TRP A 57 9.14 -10.35 -23.95
CA TRP A 57 8.76 -10.37 -22.54
C TRP A 57 7.33 -9.86 -22.31
N LEU A 58 6.96 -8.74 -22.91
CA LEU A 58 5.60 -8.19 -22.84
C LEU A 58 4.54 -9.16 -23.36
N ARG A 59 4.80 -9.90 -24.44
CA ARG A 59 3.89 -10.93 -24.95
C ARG A 59 3.61 -12.03 -23.91
N GLY A 60 4.63 -12.46 -23.18
CA GLY A 60 4.48 -13.40 -22.07
C GLY A 60 3.62 -12.82 -20.94
N LEU A 61 3.91 -11.59 -20.53
CA LEU A 61 3.22 -10.92 -19.44
C LEU A 61 1.74 -10.61 -19.74
N LEU A 62 1.40 -10.35 -21.00
CA LEU A 62 0.02 -10.09 -21.42
C LEU A 62 -0.93 -11.29 -21.21
N ARG A 63 -0.41 -12.50 -21.14
CA ARG A 63 -1.21 -13.70 -20.81
C ARG A 63 -1.73 -13.67 -19.37
N GLU A 64 -1.06 -12.92 -18.50
CA GLU A 64 -1.40 -12.76 -17.09
C GLU A 64 -1.86 -11.33 -16.77
N ARG A 65 -2.43 -10.61 -17.76
CA ARG A 65 -2.84 -9.20 -17.62
C ARG A 65 -3.75 -8.92 -16.42
N GLU A 66 -4.54 -9.89 -15.99
CA GLU A 66 -5.40 -9.80 -14.81
C GLU A 66 -4.62 -9.60 -13.50
N LYS A 67 -3.37 -10.08 -13.46
CA LYS A 67 -2.52 -9.99 -12.27
C LYS A 67 -1.80 -8.65 -12.12
N TRP A 68 -1.76 -7.80 -13.15
CA TRP A 68 -0.98 -6.57 -13.11
C TRP A 68 -1.71 -5.33 -13.63
N SER A 69 -2.69 -5.44 -14.52
CA SER A 69 -3.41 -4.28 -15.03
C SER A 69 -4.71 -4.04 -14.29
N ARG A 70 -5.09 -2.78 -14.09
CA ARG A 70 -6.34 -2.41 -13.42
C ARG A 70 -7.56 -2.77 -14.25
N VAL A 71 -7.50 -2.56 -15.55
CA VAL A 71 -8.67 -2.77 -16.42
C VAL A 71 -9.14 -4.21 -16.46
N TYR A 72 -8.20 -5.17 -16.31
CA TYR A 72 -8.48 -6.61 -16.28
C TYR A 72 -8.57 -7.20 -14.87
N ASP A 73 -8.42 -6.40 -13.82
CA ASP A 73 -8.68 -6.82 -12.45
C ASP A 73 -10.19 -6.76 -12.17
N HIS A 74 -10.93 -7.76 -12.66
CA HIS A 74 -12.40 -7.77 -12.66
C HIS A 74 -13.02 -7.71 -11.26
N GLY A 75 -12.34 -8.24 -10.25
CA GLY A 75 -12.80 -8.17 -8.85
C GLY A 75 -12.35 -6.93 -8.10
N GLY A 76 -11.51 -6.06 -8.70
CA GLY A 76 -10.94 -4.90 -7.99
C GLY A 76 -10.06 -5.28 -6.79
N TRP A 77 -9.51 -6.49 -6.78
CA TRP A 77 -8.77 -7.06 -5.64
C TRP A 77 -7.48 -6.31 -5.29
N ARG A 78 -7.11 -5.31 -6.07
CA ARG A 78 -5.99 -4.42 -5.78
C ARG A 78 -6.34 -3.30 -4.81
N TRP A 79 -7.59 -2.99 -4.63
CA TRP A 79 -8.02 -1.90 -3.78
C TRP A 79 -7.19 -0.62 -3.99
N GLU A 80 -7.00 -0.22 -5.26
CA GLU A 80 -6.12 0.89 -5.68
C GLU A 80 -4.61 0.57 -5.65
N PHE A 81 -4.14 -0.39 -4.85
CA PHE A 81 -2.70 -0.67 -4.72
C PHE A 81 -2.12 -1.33 -5.97
N GLN A 82 -1.05 -0.77 -6.49
CA GLN A 82 -0.33 -1.30 -7.65
C GLN A 82 1.11 -1.69 -7.33
N THR A 83 1.62 -1.25 -6.19
CA THR A 83 3.02 -1.43 -5.81
C THR A 83 3.14 -2.06 -4.43
N SER A 84 4.29 -2.67 -4.15
CA SER A 84 4.68 -3.17 -2.83
C SER A 84 5.23 -2.06 -1.92
N ASN A 85 4.97 -0.79 -2.23
CA ASN A 85 5.58 0.36 -1.54
C ASN A 85 5.33 0.36 -0.02
N MET A 86 4.20 -0.20 0.43
CA MET A 86 3.90 -0.35 1.85
C MET A 86 4.87 -1.30 2.55
N ALA A 87 5.14 -2.47 1.96
CA ALA A 87 6.14 -3.40 2.49
C ALA A 87 7.54 -2.79 2.49
N GLU A 88 7.88 -2.01 1.46
CA GLU A 88 9.14 -1.27 1.40
C GLU A 88 9.21 -0.17 2.47
N SER A 89 8.11 0.52 2.74
CA SER A 89 8.03 1.54 3.81
C SER A 89 8.21 0.90 5.19
N PHE A 90 7.52 -0.22 5.45
CA PHE A 90 7.73 -1.00 6.68
C PHE A 90 9.19 -1.46 6.82
N ASN A 91 9.76 -2.01 5.76
CA ASN A 91 11.18 -2.38 5.74
C ASN A 91 12.12 -1.20 6.01
N SER A 92 11.74 0.01 5.64
CA SER A 92 12.55 1.21 5.91
C SER A 92 12.59 1.57 7.39
N VAL A 93 11.51 1.32 8.13
CA VAL A 93 11.44 1.50 9.60
C VAL A 93 12.47 0.61 10.29
N LEU A 94 12.61 -0.63 9.82
CA LEU A 94 13.57 -1.60 10.37
C LEU A 94 15.03 -1.35 9.94
N LYS A 95 15.29 -0.40 9.05
CA LYS A 95 16.62 -0.18 8.47
C LYS A 95 17.68 0.13 9.51
N GLY A 96 17.35 0.87 10.58
CA GLY A 96 18.28 1.25 11.64
C GLY A 96 18.66 0.10 12.57
N ILE A 97 17.83 -0.93 12.68
CA ILE A 97 17.99 -2.00 13.65
C ILE A 97 18.46 -3.33 13.04
N ARG A 98 18.52 -3.45 11.71
CA ARG A 98 18.93 -4.69 11.02
C ARG A 98 20.32 -5.23 11.40
N GLY A 99 21.18 -4.40 11.96
CA GLY A 99 22.50 -4.79 12.45
C GLY A 99 22.53 -5.10 13.95
N MET A 100 21.38 -5.12 14.62
CA MET A 100 21.27 -5.44 16.04
C MET A 100 21.11 -6.95 16.25
N PRO A 101 21.36 -7.45 17.47
CA PRO A 101 21.00 -8.82 17.85
C PRO A 101 19.50 -9.10 17.61
N VAL A 102 19.16 -10.36 17.32
CA VAL A 102 17.79 -10.77 16.96
C VAL A 102 16.78 -10.38 18.05
N ASN A 103 17.11 -10.59 19.33
CA ASN A 103 16.26 -10.19 20.45
C ASN A 103 15.94 -8.69 20.43
N ALA A 104 16.91 -7.82 20.12
CA ALA A 104 16.69 -6.39 20.01
C ALA A 104 15.81 -6.03 18.81
N ILE A 105 15.94 -6.74 17.68
CA ILE A 105 15.06 -6.56 16.51
C ILE A 105 13.64 -6.94 16.89
N VAL A 106 13.43 -8.07 17.57
CA VAL A 106 12.10 -8.53 18.00
C VAL A 106 11.49 -7.54 18.98
N ALA A 107 12.20 -7.15 20.02
CA ALA A 107 11.71 -6.19 21.03
C ALA A 107 11.32 -4.84 20.39
N PHE A 108 12.16 -4.32 19.50
CA PHE A 108 11.84 -3.09 18.77
C PHE A 108 10.59 -3.24 17.88
N SER A 109 10.51 -4.34 17.11
CA SER A 109 9.37 -4.58 16.23
C SER A 109 8.08 -4.70 17.01
N PHE A 110 8.11 -5.41 18.15
CA PHE A 110 6.97 -5.52 19.06
C PHE A 110 6.53 -4.16 19.60
N SER A 111 7.46 -3.40 20.19
CA SER A 111 7.15 -2.06 20.72
C SER A 111 6.59 -1.11 19.65
N ARG A 112 7.10 -1.22 18.42
CA ARG A 112 6.63 -0.41 17.30
C ARG A 112 5.21 -0.79 16.87
N LEU A 113 4.91 -2.09 16.82
CA LEU A 113 3.55 -2.58 16.52
C LEU A 113 2.56 -2.12 17.60
N VAL A 114 2.92 -2.27 18.88
CA VAL A 114 2.09 -1.80 20.00
C VAL A 114 1.76 -0.32 19.86
N ALA A 115 2.77 0.52 19.61
CA ALA A 115 2.59 1.96 19.42
C ALA A 115 1.67 2.26 18.23
N TRP A 116 1.83 1.57 17.10
CA TRP A 116 0.98 1.77 15.92
C TRP A 116 -0.46 1.35 16.14
N PHE A 117 -0.69 0.22 16.80
CA PHE A 117 -2.04 -0.24 17.10
C PHE A 117 -2.75 0.74 18.03
N ASN A 118 -2.09 1.19 19.10
CA ASN A 118 -2.67 2.16 20.04
C ASN A 118 -3.01 3.48 19.35
N LYS A 119 -2.05 4.09 18.63
CA LYS A 119 -2.26 5.37 17.94
C LYS A 119 -3.40 5.30 16.91
N ARG A 120 -3.45 4.23 16.11
CA ARG A 120 -4.48 4.06 15.08
C ARG A 120 -5.85 3.71 15.65
N HIS A 121 -5.88 2.95 16.73
CA HIS A 121 -7.12 2.69 17.44
C HIS A 121 -7.70 3.97 18.05
N GLU A 122 -6.87 4.80 18.70
CA GLU A 122 -7.28 6.09 19.22
C GLU A 122 -7.84 6.99 18.11
N LEU A 123 -7.15 7.10 16.98
CA LEU A 123 -7.64 7.83 15.82
C LEU A 123 -8.99 7.29 15.32
N ALA A 124 -9.14 5.96 15.23
CA ALA A 124 -10.38 5.33 14.79
C ALA A 124 -11.54 5.65 15.74
N LEU A 125 -11.30 5.63 17.06
CA LEU A 125 -12.30 6.02 18.07
C LEU A 125 -12.67 7.50 17.98
N GLN A 126 -11.72 8.40 17.69
CA GLN A 126 -11.98 9.81 17.48
C GLN A 126 -12.90 10.03 16.26
N LEU A 127 -12.64 9.34 15.15
CA LEU A 127 -13.48 9.39 13.96
C LEU A 127 -14.89 8.82 14.24
N GLN A 128 -14.98 7.73 14.98
CA GLN A 128 -16.24 7.13 15.39
C GLN A 128 -17.06 8.05 16.30
N SER A 129 -16.42 8.70 17.29
CA SER A 129 -17.08 9.65 18.19
C SER A 129 -17.61 10.90 17.49
N SER A 130 -17.03 11.27 16.34
CA SER A 130 -17.55 12.33 15.47
C SER A 130 -18.66 11.86 14.51
N ASN A 131 -19.18 10.65 14.66
CA ASN A 131 -20.19 10.03 13.79
C ASN A 131 -19.78 9.99 12.31
N GLN A 132 -18.49 9.89 12.05
CA GLN A 132 -17.97 9.81 10.70
C GLN A 132 -18.09 8.36 10.19
N LEU A 133 -18.79 8.16 9.06
CA LEU A 133 -18.99 6.82 8.49
C LEU A 133 -17.74 6.28 7.80
N TRP A 134 -16.99 7.14 7.15
CA TRP A 134 -15.79 6.78 6.40
C TRP A 134 -14.60 7.66 6.80
N PRO A 135 -13.37 7.14 6.74
CA PRO A 135 -12.15 7.92 6.96
C PRO A 135 -12.02 9.11 6.00
N ASP A 136 -11.17 10.07 6.34
CA ASP A 136 -11.02 11.36 5.62
C ASP A 136 -10.70 11.20 4.13
N LYS A 137 -9.89 10.21 3.75
CA LYS A 137 -9.51 10.03 2.35
C LYS A 137 -10.68 9.56 1.48
N PRO A 138 -11.46 8.51 1.83
CA PRO A 138 -12.72 8.20 1.15
C PRO A 138 -13.67 9.38 1.12
N LEU A 139 -13.84 10.12 2.21
CA LEU A 139 -14.68 11.31 2.23
C LEU A 139 -14.21 12.39 1.25
N GLY A 140 -12.90 12.64 1.19
CA GLY A 140 -12.32 13.56 0.21
C GLY A 140 -12.54 13.10 -1.24
N HIS A 141 -12.48 11.80 -1.51
CA HIS A 141 -12.83 11.24 -2.82
C HIS A 141 -14.32 11.43 -3.14
N LEU A 142 -15.20 11.22 -2.17
CA LEU A 142 -16.64 11.42 -2.33
C LEU A 142 -16.98 12.89 -2.60
N ALA A 143 -16.37 13.82 -1.86
CA ALA A 143 -16.55 15.25 -2.07
C ALA A 143 -16.18 15.64 -3.51
N LYS A 144 -15.01 15.26 -3.98
CA LYS A 144 -14.57 15.49 -5.37
C LYS A 144 -15.49 14.84 -6.40
N ALA A 145 -16.01 13.64 -6.09
CA ALA A 145 -16.95 12.96 -6.98
C ALA A 145 -18.30 13.68 -7.03
N LYS A 146 -18.78 14.21 -5.89
CA LYS A 146 -20.01 15.02 -5.81
C LYS A 146 -19.85 16.32 -6.59
N ASP A 147 -18.73 17.03 -6.44
CA ASP A 147 -18.48 18.27 -7.17
C ASP A 147 -18.44 18.02 -8.69
N LYS A 148 -17.72 16.99 -9.12
CA LYS A 148 -17.66 16.62 -10.54
C LYS A 148 -18.99 16.13 -11.09
N ALA A 149 -19.84 15.48 -10.28
CA ALA A 149 -21.14 14.97 -10.68
C ALA A 149 -22.11 16.07 -11.11
N HIS A 150 -21.93 17.31 -10.67
CA HIS A 150 -22.74 18.45 -11.09
C HIS A 150 -22.55 18.84 -12.57
N THR A 151 -21.43 18.47 -13.17
CA THR A 151 -21.12 18.77 -14.57
C THR A 151 -21.55 17.67 -15.54
N HIS A 152 -22.11 16.57 -15.03
CA HIS A 152 -22.52 15.43 -15.84
C HIS A 152 -24.00 15.54 -16.28
N GLU A 153 -24.26 15.12 -17.50
CA GLU A 153 -25.61 14.94 -18.03
C GLU A 153 -26.06 13.49 -17.77
N VAL A 154 -27.26 13.31 -17.28
CA VAL A 154 -27.79 12.01 -16.86
C VAL A 154 -29.07 11.69 -17.63
N GLU A 155 -29.09 10.55 -18.30
CA GLU A 155 -30.23 10.01 -19.01
C GLU A 155 -30.60 8.62 -18.45
N CYS A 156 -31.88 8.44 -18.12
CA CYS A 156 -32.38 7.17 -17.59
C CYS A 156 -32.79 6.25 -18.74
N PHE A 157 -32.21 5.06 -18.79
CA PHE A 157 -32.55 4.03 -19.77
C PHE A 157 -33.47 2.96 -19.22
N ASP A 158 -33.36 2.65 -17.94
CA ASP A 158 -34.21 1.63 -17.31
C ASP A 158 -34.36 1.93 -15.82
N HIS A 159 -35.58 2.25 -15.43
CA HIS A 159 -35.91 2.50 -14.03
C HIS A 159 -35.86 1.24 -13.16
N ALA A 160 -36.17 0.06 -13.70
CA ALA A 160 -36.22 -1.17 -12.91
C ALA A 160 -34.85 -1.58 -12.42
N THR A 161 -33.89 -1.62 -13.32
CA THR A 161 -32.47 -1.96 -12.97
C THR A 161 -31.65 -0.76 -12.50
N GLY A 162 -32.18 0.45 -12.62
CA GLY A 162 -31.44 1.69 -12.34
C GLY A 162 -30.27 1.89 -13.32
N LYS A 163 -30.53 1.65 -14.61
CA LYS A 163 -29.52 1.80 -15.67
C LYS A 163 -29.59 3.21 -16.25
N TYR A 164 -28.44 3.89 -16.20
CA TYR A 164 -28.28 5.27 -16.65
C TYR A 164 -27.11 5.40 -17.61
N GLN A 165 -27.26 6.27 -18.59
CA GLN A 165 -26.16 6.85 -19.33
C GLN A 165 -25.77 8.17 -18.66
N VAL A 166 -24.49 8.32 -18.36
CA VAL A 166 -23.94 9.53 -17.78
C VAL A 166 -22.87 10.08 -18.70
N THR A 167 -23.11 11.27 -19.22
CA THR A 167 -22.19 11.93 -20.15
C THR A 167 -21.37 12.98 -19.41
N GLU A 168 -20.06 12.78 -19.42
CA GLU A 168 -19.08 13.76 -18.98
C GLU A 168 -18.83 14.72 -20.15
N ARG A 169 -19.12 16.01 -19.96
CA ARG A 169 -18.85 17.04 -20.97
C ARG A 169 -17.34 17.15 -21.20
N GLY A 170 -16.99 17.29 -22.44
CA GLY A 170 -15.64 17.63 -22.83
C GLY A 170 -15.19 18.96 -22.24
N GLY A 171 -13.91 19.17 -22.17
CA GLY A 171 -13.31 20.38 -21.63
C GLY A 171 -11.99 20.65 -22.31
N THR A 172 -11.23 21.60 -21.75
CA THR A 172 -9.89 21.89 -22.18
C THR A 172 -8.95 21.60 -21.01
N THR A 173 -7.84 20.91 -21.27
CA THR A 173 -6.78 20.69 -20.25
C THR A 173 -6.06 22.00 -19.94
N SER A 174 -5.30 22.04 -18.85
CA SER A 174 -4.40 23.17 -18.51
C SER A 174 -3.42 23.49 -19.64
N ASP A 175 -3.09 22.49 -20.45
CA ASP A 175 -2.14 22.61 -21.56
C ASP A 175 -2.80 22.95 -22.89
N GLY A 176 -4.12 23.28 -22.87
CA GLY A 176 -4.88 23.71 -24.04
C GLY A 176 -5.43 22.58 -24.92
N GLU A 177 -5.22 21.32 -24.56
CA GLU A 177 -5.78 20.18 -25.33
C GLU A 177 -7.28 20.02 -25.09
N SER A 178 -8.05 19.87 -26.18
CA SER A 178 -9.48 19.60 -26.11
C SER A 178 -9.76 18.15 -25.72
N LEU A 179 -10.51 17.96 -24.66
CA LEU A 179 -11.00 16.66 -24.21
C LEU A 179 -12.39 16.42 -24.80
N PRO A 180 -12.63 15.31 -25.52
CA PRO A 180 -13.96 14.99 -26.04
C PRO A 180 -14.95 14.64 -24.91
N SER A 181 -16.23 14.87 -25.15
CA SER A 181 -17.31 14.35 -24.31
C SER A 181 -17.31 12.83 -24.31
N ARG A 182 -17.63 12.20 -23.17
CA ARG A 182 -17.66 10.75 -23.03
C ARG A 182 -18.88 10.30 -22.25
N SER A 183 -19.48 9.22 -22.71
CA SER A 183 -20.63 8.62 -22.04
C SER A 183 -20.26 7.32 -21.36
N TYR A 184 -20.80 7.13 -20.16
CA TYR A 184 -20.56 5.95 -19.32
C TYR A 184 -21.89 5.34 -18.91
N VAL A 185 -21.94 4.01 -18.84
CA VAL A 185 -23.09 3.29 -18.33
C VAL A 185 -22.93 3.06 -16.85
N VAL A 186 -23.94 3.46 -16.08
CA VAL A 186 -24.05 3.24 -14.64
C VAL A 186 -25.22 2.31 -14.37
N ILE A 187 -25.03 1.31 -13.52
CA ILE A 187 -26.10 0.45 -12.99
C ILE A 187 -26.09 0.59 -11.47
N LEU A 188 -27.14 1.22 -10.93
CA LEU A 188 -27.20 1.56 -9.50
C LEU A 188 -27.31 0.32 -8.61
N ILE A 189 -28.11 -0.67 -9.02
CA ILE A 189 -28.33 -1.90 -8.25
C ILE A 189 -27.02 -2.69 -8.10
N ASP A 190 -26.23 -2.77 -9.18
CA ASP A 190 -24.98 -3.53 -9.22
C ASP A 190 -23.79 -2.73 -8.68
N PHE A 191 -24.00 -1.50 -8.23
CA PHE A 191 -22.92 -0.61 -7.80
C PHE A 191 -21.80 -0.52 -8.85
N SER A 192 -22.13 -0.38 -10.11
CA SER A 192 -21.20 -0.45 -11.23
C SER A 192 -21.20 0.77 -12.13
N CYS A 193 -20.04 1.04 -12.73
CA CYS A 193 -19.86 2.06 -13.76
C CYS A 193 -18.78 1.60 -14.75
N THR A 194 -19.04 1.79 -16.05
CA THR A 194 -18.10 1.39 -17.12
C THR A 194 -16.78 2.16 -17.09
N CYS A 195 -16.67 3.29 -16.37
CA CYS A 195 -15.39 3.98 -16.14
C CYS A 195 -14.37 3.16 -15.31
N GLY A 196 -14.80 2.05 -14.73
CA GLY A 196 -13.95 1.15 -13.94
C GLY A 196 -13.57 1.65 -12.56
N ARG A 197 -13.77 2.93 -12.22
CA ARG A 197 -13.37 3.50 -10.92
C ARG A 197 -14.10 2.85 -9.76
N THR A 198 -15.44 2.74 -9.83
CA THR A 198 -16.25 2.13 -8.77
C THR A 198 -15.76 0.72 -8.43
N ARG A 199 -15.47 -0.09 -9.45
CA ARG A 199 -14.93 -1.45 -9.28
C ARG A 199 -13.55 -1.47 -8.62
N GLN A 200 -12.65 -0.56 -9.03
CA GLN A 200 -11.27 -0.57 -8.54
C GLN A 200 -11.09 0.06 -7.16
N PHE A 201 -11.91 1.03 -6.82
CA PHE A 201 -11.84 1.74 -5.54
C PHE A 201 -12.87 1.25 -4.53
N HIS A 202 -13.84 0.42 -4.96
CA HIS A 202 -14.98 0.00 -4.17
C HIS A 202 -15.76 1.18 -3.57
N PHE A 203 -15.71 2.32 -4.26
CA PHE A 203 -16.30 3.58 -3.83
C PHE A 203 -16.94 4.29 -5.04
N PRO A 204 -18.02 5.08 -4.85
CA PRO A 204 -18.72 5.68 -5.98
C PRO A 204 -17.86 6.69 -6.74
N CYS A 205 -17.84 6.57 -8.06
CA CYS A 205 -17.25 7.58 -8.95
C CYS A 205 -18.25 8.74 -9.19
N SER A 206 -17.78 9.82 -9.84
CA SER A 206 -18.64 10.97 -10.16
C SER A 206 -19.86 10.62 -11.04
N HIS A 207 -19.71 9.69 -11.99
CA HIS A 207 -20.83 9.23 -12.83
C HIS A 207 -21.88 8.49 -12.00
N PHE A 208 -21.42 7.62 -11.08
CA PHE A 208 -22.32 6.92 -10.18
C PHE A 208 -23.06 7.89 -9.26
N VAL A 209 -22.38 8.86 -8.70
CA VAL A 209 -22.98 9.91 -7.85
C VAL A 209 -24.00 10.73 -8.63
N ALA A 210 -23.72 11.08 -9.89
CA ALA A 210 -24.68 11.81 -10.74
C ALA A 210 -25.98 11.02 -10.97
N ALA A 211 -25.86 9.73 -11.35
CA ALA A 211 -27.02 8.85 -11.54
C ALA A 211 -27.79 8.62 -10.22
N ALA A 212 -27.09 8.41 -9.11
CA ALA A 212 -27.69 8.22 -7.80
C ALA A 212 -28.49 9.46 -7.35
N ARG A 213 -27.95 10.67 -7.57
CA ARG A 213 -28.67 11.93 -7.32
C ARG A 213 -29.95 12.06 -8.17
N HIS A 214 -29.86 11.75 -9.47
CA HIS A 214 -31.00 11.84 -10.36
C HIS A 214 -32.16 10.99 -9.87
N ARG A 215 -31.89 9.84 -9.26
CA ARG A 215 -32.92 8.92 -8.72
C ARG A 215 -33.20 9.11 -7.23
N ASN A 216 -32.47 9.97 -6.53
CA ASN A 216 -32.49 10.04 -5.07
C ASN A 216 -32.12 8.67 -4.40
N TYR A 217 -31.15 7.97 -4.99
CA TYR A 217 -30.75 6.63 -4.57
C TYR A 217 -29.70 6.69 -3.46
N ASN A 218 -30.00 6.04 -2.34
CA ASN A 218 -29.03 5.88 -1.27
C ASN A 218 -28.08 4.71 -1.58
N PHE A 219 -26.83 5.02 -1.82
CA PHE A 219 -25.77 4.06 -2.14
C PHE A 219 -24.85 3.71 -0.97
N GLU A 220 -25.05 4.30 0.20
CA GLU A 220 -24.13 4.12 1.35
C GLU A 220 -24.04 2.65 1.77
N SER A 221 -25.17 1.94 1.74
CA SER A 221 -25.22 0.50 2.02
C SER A 221 -24.49 -0.39 1.02
N LYS A 222 -24.10 0.14 -0.15
CA LYS A 222 -23.37 -0.58 -1.19
C LYS A 222 -21.85 -0.42 -1.04
N ILE A 223 -21.40 0.52 -0.22
CA ILE A 223 -19.99 0.68 0.06
C ILE A 223 -19.55 -0.44 1.01
N PRO A 224 -18.47 -1.18 0.68
CA PRO A 224 -18.00 -2.26 1.53
C PRO A 224 -17.70 -1.80 2.95
N TRP A 225 -18.09 -2.62 3.92
CA TRP A 225 -17.86 -2.34 5.35
C TRP A 225 -16.38 -2.15 5.67
N GLU A 226 -15.50 -2.82 4.93
CA GLU A 226 -14.03 -2.72 5.07
C GLU A 226 -13.50 -1.29 4.90
N LEU A 227 -14.25 -0.41 4.24
CA LEU A 227 -13.89 1.00 4.09
C LEU A 227 -14.46 1.90 5.19
N SER A 228 -15.22 1.35 6.15
CA SER A 228 -15.87 2.12 7.20
C SER A 228 -14.93 2.44 8.37
N VAL A 229 -15.30 3.46 9.15
CA VAL A 229 -14.65 3.76 10.43
C VAL A 229 -14.83 2.62 11.42
N ASP A 230 -15.97 1.92 11.41
CA ASP A 230 -16.20 0.76 12.29
C ASP A 230 -15.22 -0.37 11.98
N SER A 231 -15.00 -0.67 10.70
CA SER A 231 -13.97 -1.62 10.28
C SER A 231 -12.59 -1.21 10.78
N MET A 232 -12.27 0.08 10.71
CA MET A 232 -11.01 0.63 11.23
C MET A 232 -10.88 0.44 12.75
N VAL A 233 -11.96 0.69 13.52
CA VAL A 233 -11.99 0.43 14.96
C VAL A 233 -11.73 -1.03 15.24
N HIS A 234 -12.46 -1.94 14.58
CA HIS A 234 -12.27 -3.40 14.75
C HIS A 234 -10.87 -3.86 14.39
N THR A 235 -10.29 -3.31 13.32
CA THR A 235 -8.93 -3.65 12.87
C THR A 235 -7.87 -3.34 13.91
N TRP A 236 -7.98 -2.19 14.57
CA TRP A 236 -6.98 -1.71 15.53
C TRP A 236 -7.36 -1.97 16.99
N ALA A 237 -8.51 -2.62 17.26
CA ALA A 237 -8.95 -2.98 18.60
C ALA A 237 -8.08 -4.02 19.32
N PRO A 238 -7.45 -5.02 18.64
CA PRO A 238 -6.64 -6.02 19.33
C PRO A 238 -5.55 -5.39 20.20
N ARG A 239 -5.38 -5.96 21.41
CA ARG A 239 -4.39 -5.51 22.38
C ARG A 239 -3.22 -6.49 22.43
N PHE A 240 -2.05 -5.96 22.71
CA PHE A 240 -0.86 -6.75 22.93
C PHE A 240 -0.69 -6.97 24.44
N GLU A 241 -0.38 -8.19 24.82
CA GLU A 241 -0.01 -8.51 26.19
C GLU A 241 1.40 -7.99 26.49
N LEU A 242 1.60 -7.60 27.74
CA LEU A 242 2.94 -7.24 28.23
C LEU A 242 3.79 -8.50 28.31
N TYR A 243 5.02 -8.42 27.79
CA TYR A 243 5.99 -9.50 28.05
C TYR A 243 6.56 -9.33 29.46
N LEU A 244 6.67 -10.45 30.13
CA LEU A 244 7.23 -10.53 31.47
C LEU A 244 8.73 -10.19 31.49
N ASP A 245 9.26 -9.77 32.63
CA ASP A 245 10.69 -9.62 32.83
C ASP A 245 11.41 -10.96 32.61
N GLU A 246 12.64 -10.92 32.12
CA GLU A 246 13.41 -12.13 31.77
C GLU A 246 13.51 -13.12 32.94
N GLY A 247 13.56 -12.63 34.19
CA GLY A 247 13.55 -13.46 35.39
C GLY A 247 12.25 -14.25 35.65
N GLN A 248 11.18 -13.92 34.96
CA GLN A 248 9.86 -14.58 35.07
C GLN A 248 9.59 -15.52 33.90
N TRP A 249 10.51 -15.62 32.94
CA TRP A 249 10.31 -16.51 31.81
C TRP A 249 10.52 -17.97 32.23
N PRO A 250 9.77 -18.91 31.62
CA PRO A 250 9.98 -20.33 31.89
C PRO A 250 11.40 -20.72 31.47
N PRO A 251 12.02 -21.69 32.18
CA PRO A 251 13.36 -22.15 31.83
C PRO A 251 13.41 -22.64 30.39
N TYR A 252 14.43 -22.21 29.67
CA TYR A 252 14.64 -22.66 28.30
C TYR A 252 15.13 -24.11 28.27
N THR A 253 14.37 -25.00 27.62
CA THR A 253 14.69 -26.44 27.52
C THR A 253 15.16 -26.87 26.12
N GLY A 254 15.30 -25.92 25.20
CA GLY A 254 15.71 -26.20 23.83
C GLY A 254 17.23 -26.25 23.62
N PRO A 255 17.69 -26.46 22.39
CA PRO A 255 19.12 -26.51 22.07
C PRO A 255 19.78 -25.12 22.22
N VAL A 256 20.95 -25.08 22.88
CA VAL A 256 21.72 -23.85 23.02
C VAL A 256 22.51 -23.61 21.73
N TYR A 257 22.19 -22.55 21.02
CA TYR A 257 22.92 -22.13 19.82
C TYR A 257 24.04 -21.17 20.21
N ILE A 258 25.27 -21.60 20.00
CA ILE A 258 26.46 -20.76 20.19
C ILE A 258 26.84 -20.19 18.82
N ALA A 259 26.99 -18.87 18.76
CA ALA A 259 27.42 -18.23 17.52
C ALA A 259 28.80 -18.74 17.13
N ASP A 260 28.97 -19.21 15.90
CA ASP A 260 30.26 -19.65 15.36
C ASP A 260 31.29 -18.50 15.45
N PRO A 261 32.41 -18.68 16.19
CA PRO A 261 33.43 -17.65 16.30
C PRO A 261 34.01 -17.21 14.96
N SER A 262 34.00 -18.08 13.95
CA SER A 262 34.52 -17.78 12.61
C SER A 262 33.67 -16.77 11.88
N THR A 263 32.35 -16.69 12.20
CA THR A 263 31.40 -15.73 11.63
C THR A 263 31.43 -14.38 12.34
N ARG A 264 32.18 -14.25 13.43
CA ARG A 264 32.34 -12.96 14.11
C ARG A 264 33.04 -11.97 13.19
N TRP A 265 32.35 -10.91 12.89
CA TRP A 265 32.86 -9.84 12.07
C TRP A 265 34.08 -9.19 12.69
N ASN A 266 35.20 -9.21 11.97
CA ASN A 266 36.40 -8.49 12.37
C ASN A 266 36.08 -7.01 12.55
N LYS A 267 36.39 -6.45 13.71
CA LYS A 267 36.01 -5.11 14.18
C LYS A 267 36.58 -3.94 13.36
N ARG A 268 37.40 -4.21 12.33
CA ARG A 268 38.09 -3.19 11.54
C ARG A 268 37.32 -2.95 10.24
N GLY A 269 36.47 -1.92 10.23
CA GLY A 269 35.77 -1.44 9.05
C GLY A 269 34.41 -0.81 9.39
N SER A 270 34.06 0.27 8.69
CA SER A 270 32.72 0.87 8.81
C SER A 270 31.70 -0.11 8.25
N ARG A 271 30.70 -0.49 9.06
CA ARG A 271 29.56 -1.30 8.58
C ARG A 271 28.89 -0.58 7.43
N LYS A 272 28.65 -1.26 6.31
CA LYS A 272 27.80 -0.72 5.25
C LYS A 272 26.42 -0.38 5.84
N ARG A 273 26.12 0.92 5.91
CA ARG A 273 24.84 1.44 6.45
C ARG A 273 23.72 1.49 5.42
N SER A 274 24.01 1.23 4.16
CA SER A 274 23.04 1.23 3.07
C SER A 274 22.95 -0.15 2.44
N ARG A 275 21.76 -0.51 1.97
CA ARG A 275 21.59 -1.65 1.07
C ARG A 275 22.40 -1.38 -0.21
N TYR A 276 22.72 -2.45 -0.93
CA TYR A 276 23.24 -2.30 -2.30
C TYR A 276 22.19 -1.54 -3.13
N ASP A 277 22.66 -0.56 -3.92
CA ASP A 277 21.79 0.13 -4.85
C ASP A 277 21.33 -0.89 -5.91
N MET A 278 20.00 -1.02 -6.04
CA MET A 278 19.40 -1.85 -7.07
C MET A 278 19.17 -1.01 -8.32
N SER A 279 18.97 -1.68 -9.47
CA SER A 279 18.64 -1.02 -10.73
C SER A 279 17.44 -0.05 -10.61
N MET A 280 16.47 -0.35 -9.73
CA MET A 280 15.35 0.54 -9.42
C MET A 280 15.74 1.87 -8.79
N ASP A 281 16.83 1.93 -8.05
CA ASP A 281 17.31 3.17 -7.43
C ASP A 281 17.93 4.10 -8.48
N GLN A 282 18.46 3.55 -9.57
CA GLN A 282 19.03 4.29 -10.70
C GLN A 282 17.95 4.99 -11.53
N ILE A 283 16.79 4.35 -11.73
CA ILE A 283 15.69 4.90 -12.53
C ILE A 283 14.91 5.96 -11.77
N SER A 284 14.76 5.81 -10.45
CA SER A 284 13.96 6.74 -9.64
C SER A 284 14.57 8.12 -9.47
N GLY A 285 15.77 8.37 -10.01
CA GLY A 285 16.46 9.65 -9.87
C GLY A 285 16.79 10.02 -8.41
N ARG A 286 16.65 9.08 -7.49
CA ARG A 286 16.99 9.23 -6.06
C ARG A 286 18.51 9.27 -5.91
N THR A 287 19.12 10.37 -6.35
CA THR A 287 20.45 10.70 -5.87
C THR A 287 20.41 10.80 -4.34
N ARG A 288 21.52 10.42 -3.69
CA ARG A 288 21.67 10.37 -2.22
C ARG A 288 21.25 11.65 -1.46
N ARG A 289 20.89 12.74 -2.15
CA ARG A 289 20.50 14.05 -1.59
C ARG A 289 18.98 14.33 -1.60
N GLY A 290 18.17 13.56 -2.29
CA GLY A 290 16.71 13.72 -2.34
C GLY A 290 16.00 12.65 -1.52
N ARG A 291 16.13 12.66 -0.19
CA ARG A 291 15.17 11.97 0.68
C ARG A 291 13.80 12.62 0.45
N ALA A 292 12.90 11.94 -0.26
CA ALA A 292 11.51 12.10 0.11
C ALA A 292 11.48 11.85 1.61
N GLN A 293 11.04 12.82 2.39
CA GLN A 293 10.89 12.63 3.82
C GLN A 293 10.04 11.39 3.99
N PRO A 294 10.51 10.37 4.73
CA PRO A 294 9.60 9.37 5.20
C PRO A 294 8.52 10.13 5.94
N PHE A 295 7.31 9.67 5.90
CA PHE A 295 6.23 10.06 6.76
C PHE A 295 6.80 10.47 8.12
N VAL A 296 6.86 11.78 8.39
CA VAL A 296 7.43 12.31 9.62
C VAL A 296 6.34 12.16 10.66
N GLU A 297 6.31 10.98 11.28
CA GLU A 297 5.90 10.93 12.67
C GLU A 297 6.99 11.68 13.45
N ASP A 298 6.61 12.48 14.44
CA ASP A 298 7.49 13.24 15.30
C ASP A 298 8.79 12.48 15.60
N PRO A 299 9.95 13.14 15.63
CA PRO A 299 11.24 12.48 15.81
C PRO A 299 11.22 11.69 17.12
N GLU A 300 10.99 10.39 17.02
CA GLU A 300 11.01 9.52 18.18
C GLU A 300 12.41 9.48 18.80
N PRO A 301 12.49 9.43 20.12
CA PRO A 301 13.74 9.42 20.84
C PRO A 301 14.64 8.27 20.35
N ILE A 302 15.89 8.59 20.09
CA ILE A 302 16.90 7.65 19.56
C ILE A 302 17.12 6.52 20.54
N ASN A 303 16.78 5.31 20.16
CA ASN A 303 16.99 4.13 20.97
C ASN A 303 18.49 3.73 21.03
N CYS A 304 18.92 3.26 22.17
CA CYS A 304 20.25 2.70 22.32
C CYS A 304 20.51 1.56 21.34
N ARG A 305 21.52 1.67 20.49
CA ARG A 305 21.85 0.66 19.48
C ARG A 305 22.35 -0.68 20.06
N ARG A 306 22.55 -0.76 21.37
CA ARG A 306 23.05 -1.96 22.05
C ARG A 306 21.93 -2.79 22.69
N CYS A 307 20.96 -2.15 23.32
CA CYS A 307 19.86 -2.80 24.04
C CYS A 307 18.45 -2.44 23.53
N GLY A 308 18.33 -1.50 22.59
CA GLY A 308 17.03 -1.04 22.05
C GLY A 308 16.26 -0.06 22.95
N ARG A 309 16.68 0.17 24.20
CA ARG A 309 15.96 1.04 25.16
C ARG A 309 16.23 2.53 24.91
N ILE A 310 15.27 3.35 25.27
CA ILE A 310 15.32 4.81 25.19
C ILE A 310 16.08 5.38 26.39
N GLY A 311 16.69 6.57 26.25
CA GLY A 311 17.21 7.37 27.34
C GLY A 311 18.71 7.22 27.63
N HIS A 312 19.44 6.41 26.84
CA HIS A 312 20.90 6.34 26.94
C HIS A 312 21.57 6.03 25.59
N SER A 313 22.85 6.38 25.47
CA SER A 313 23.63 6.10 24.26
C SER A 313 24.26 4.69 24.33
N THR A 314 24.72 4.19 23.17
CA THR A 314 25.44 2.92 23.09
C THR A 314 26.70 2.89 23.97
N ARG A 315 27.32 4.05 24.24
CA ARG A 315 28.52 4.19 25.06
C ARG A 315 28.22 4.08 26.55
N SER A 316 27.05 4.48 26.99
CA SER A 316 26.57 4.45 28.38
C SER A 316 25.67 3.24 28.68
N CYS A 317 25.58 2.28 27.78
CA CYS A 317 24.72 1.11 27.93
C CYS A 317 25.38 0.05 28.83
N SER A 318 24.75 -0.23 29.97
CA SER A 318 25.17 -1.26 30.93
C SER A 318 24.70 -2.68 30.58
N TRP A 319 24.02 -2.87 29.47
CA TRP A 319 23.46 -4.18 29.07
C TRP A 319 24.55 -5.21 28.80
N PRO A 320 24.50 -6.37 29.47
CA PRO A 320 25.55 -7.39 29.31
C PRO A 320 25.49 -8.05 27.93
N LEU A 321 26.62 -8.36 27.34
CA LEU A 321 26.81 -8.95 26.00
C LEU A 321 26.44 -10.44 25.92
N SER A 322 26.12 -11.08 27.05
CA SER A 322 26.14 -12.57 27.20
C SER A 322 24.75 -13.23 27.17
N GLN A 323 23.65 -12.47 27.02
CA GLN A 323 22.29 -13.07 27.03
C GLN A 323 21.65 -12.97 25.66
N VAL A 324 21.84 -13.98 24.83
CA VAL A 324 21.03 -14.26 23.66
C VAL A 324 20.04 -15.35 24.04
N ILE A 325 18.81 -14.96 24.37
CA ILE A 325 17.71 -15.90 24.64
C ILE A 325 16.86 -16.04 23.39
N ASP A 326 16.51 -17.26 23.06
CA ASP A 326 15.81 -17.66 21.85
C ASP A 326 14.31 -17.31 21.94
N ILE A 327 13.98 -16.05 21.60
CA ILE A 327 12.59 -15.55 21.56
C ILE A 327 11.84 -16.04 20.30
N CYS A 328 12.55 -16.64 19.34
CA CYS A 328 11.98 -17.00 18.04
C CYS A 328 10.81 -17.97 18.08
N LYS A 329 10.75 -18.88 19.08
CA LYS A 329 9.67 -19.90 19.11
C LYS A 329 8.33 -19.43 19.61
N LEU A 330 8.26 -18.35 20.38
CA LEU A 330 6.99 -17.80 20.88
C LEU A 330 6.27 -16.91 19.85
N PHE A 331 6.96 -16.48 18.79
CA PHE A 331 6.45 -15.48 17.85
C PHE A 331 6.16 -15.97 16.43
N GLU A 332 6.53 -17.20 16.06
CA GLU A 332 6.32 -17.68 14.67
C GLU A 332 4.85 -17.71 14.23
N VAL A 333 3.93 -17.95 15.15
CA VAL A 333 2.49 -17.98 14.85
C VAL A 333 1.87 -16.59 14.83
N SER A 334 2.37 -15.66 15.66
CA SER A 334 1.75 -14.34 15.84
C SER A 334 2.20 -13.32 14.79
N ILE A 335 3.48 -13.28 14.40
CA ILE A 335 3.99 -12.26 13.47
C ILE A 335 3.47 -12.52 12.04
N THR A 336 3.42 -13.77 11.60
CA THR A 336 2.91 -14.10 10.26
C THR A 336 1.40 -13.83 10.17
N ALA A 337 0.64 -14.13 11.20
CA ALA A 337 -0.79 -13.84 11.28
C ALA A 337 -1.05 -12.32 11.39
N ILE A 338 -0.29 -11.61 12.21
CA ILE A 338 -0.39 -10.14 12.38
C ILE A 338 0.07 -9.42 11.12
N MET A 339 1.12 -9.88 10.46
CA MET A 339 1.57 -9.32 9.18
C MET A 339 0.56 -9.59 8.06
N CYS A 340 -0.09 -10.76 8.03
CA CYS A 340 -1.18 -11.04 7.09
C CYS A 340 -2.44 -10.22 7.40
N LEU A 341 -2.83 -10.09 8.67
CA LEU A 341 -3.97 -9.27 9.09
C LEU A 341 -3.69 -7.77 8.88
N ALA A 342 -2.53 -7.26 9.28
CA ALA A 342 -2.14 -5.88 9.01
C ALA A 342 -1.98 -5.60 7.51
N PHE A 343 -1.57 -6.58 6.71
CA PHE A 343 -1.47 -6.45 5.26
C PHE A 343 -2.85 -6.44 4.59
N TRP A 344 -3.80 -7.21 5.11
CA TRP A 344 -5.17 -7.27 4.58
C TRP A 344 -6.00 -6.05 5.01
N HIS A 345 -5.83 -5.58 6.25
CA HIS A 345 -6.57 -4.46 6.83
C HIS A 345 -5.92 -3.08 6.65
N ASN A 346 -4.64 -2.99 6.26
CA ASN A 346 -4.02 -1.72 5.85
C ASN A 346 -4.66 -1.09 4.59
N LEU A 347 -5.58 -1.81 3.93
CA LEU A 347 -6.48 -1.23 2.93
C LEU A 347 -7.30 -0.07 3.51
N SER A 348 -7.78 -0.17 4.74
CA SER A 348 -8.55 0.89 5.40
C SER A 348 -7.68 2.08 5.85
N THR A 349 -6.41 1.86 6.20
CA THR A 349 -5.55 2.87 6.84
C THR A 349 -4.56 3.58 5.93
N CYS A 350 -4.26 3.06 4.74
CA CYS A 350 -3.64 3.89 3.70
C CYS A 350 -4.53 5.06 3.24
N PHE A 351 -5.74 5.12 3.77
CA PHE A 351 -6.66 6.22 3.56
C PHE A 351 -6.51 7.36 4.60
N VAL A 352 -5.63 7.25 5.59
CA VAL A 352 -5.49 8.24 6.67
C VAL A 352 -4.22 9.10 6.56
N THR A 353 -3.42 8.92 5.49
CA THR A 353 -2.26 9.81 5.25
C THR A 353 -2.26 10.39 3.86
#